data_89d1794db589eb4ff234f9c4a76dd558
#
_entry.id   89d1794db589eb4ff234f9c4a76dd558
#
_cell.length_a   1.000
_cell.length_b   1.000
_cell.length_c   1.000
_cell.angle_alpha   90.00
_cell.angle_beta   90.00
_cell.angle_gamma   90.00
#
_symmetry.space_group_name_H-M   'P 1'
#
loop_
_entity.id
_entity.type
_entity.pdbx_description
1 polymer ?
#
loop_
_entity_poly.entity_id
_entity_poly.type
_entity_poly.pdbx_seq_one_letter_code
_entity_poly.pdbx_strand_id
1 'polypeptide(L)'
;MNKIIETENINNENINNENNRKEIIRKLYIEMIKLYQGDAKRIHHFTKVNAYGKLIAELEQVSPETYFIIDAATLTHDIGIHTCEEKYGNCNGKLQEQEGPELAKELLGKIGVNEEISKRVQ
;
A
#
# COMPACT_ATOMS: atom_id res chain seq x y z
N MET A 1 -13.74 2.21 25.96
CA MET A 1 -13.16 2.42 25.41
C MET A 1 -12.68 3.24 24.77
N ASN A 2 -11.96 3.27 24.30
CA ASN A 2 -11.42 4.24 24.10
C ASN A 2 -10.80 4.35 22.83
N LYS A 3 -11.54 4.81 21.77
CA LYS A 3 -11.05 5.05 20.42
C LYS A 3 -9.91 6.05 20.37
N ILE A 4 -9.90 6.98 21.31
CA ILE A 4 -8.81 7.95 21.37
C ILE A 4 -7.48 7.26 21.65
N ILE A 5 -7.48 6.32 22.56
CA ILE A 5 -6.28 5.56 22.90
C ILE A 5 -5.86 4.71 21.70
N GLU A 6 -6.80 4.07 21.05
CA GLU A 6 -6.51 3.28 19.86
C GLU A 6 -5.89 4.12 18.76
N THR A 7 -6.42 5.32 18.56
CA THR A 7 -5.89 6.24 17.55
C THR A 7 -4.48 6.68 17.88
N GLU A 8 -4.21 6.97 19.14
CA GLU A 8 -2.87 7.38 19.56
C GLU A 8 -1.84 6.27 19.41
N ASN A 9 -2.25 5.03 19.58
CA ASN A 9 -1.34 3.89 19.49
C ASN A 9 -1.09 3.41 18.08
N ILE A 10 -1.89 3.87 17.13
CA ILE A 10 -1.81 3.37 15.77
C ILE A 10 -0.45 3.62 15.13
N ASN A 11 0.25 4.66 15.53
CA ASN A 11 1.55 5.00 14.96
C ASN A 11 2.68 4.10 15.45
N ASN A 12 2.49 3.45 16.59
CA ASN A 12 3.56 2.67 17.21
C ASN A 12 3.39 1.17 17.09
N GLU A 13 2.15 0.70 17.21
CA GLU A 13 1.88 -0.72 17.26
C GLU A 13 0.84 -1.17 16.25
N ASN A 14 0.56 -0.33 15.24
CA ASN A 14 -0.55 -0.59 14.34
C ASN A 14 -0.47 -1.93 13.62
N ILE A 15 0.71 -2.36 13.24
CA ILE A 15 0.83 -3.61 12.48
C ILE A 15 0.80 -4.86 13.35
N ASN A 16 0.88 -4.69 14.68
CA ASN A 16 0.81 -5.82 15.60
C ASN A 16 -0.63 -6.16 15.98
N ASN A 17 -1.58 -5.32 15.56
CA ASN A 17 -3.00 -5.50 15.84
C ASN A 17 -3.73 -5.78 14.52
N GLU A 18 -4.42 -6.91 14.47
CA GLU A 18 -5.13 -7.33 13.26
C GLU A 18 -6.13 -6.28 12.78
N ASN A 19 -6.89 -5.68 13.70
CA ASN A 19 -7.87 -4.67 13.33
C ASN A 19 -7.21 -3.43 12.75
N ASN A 20 -6.07 -3.04 13.28
CA ASN A 20 -5.32 -1.90 12.76
C ASN A 20 -4.74 -2.20 11.39
N ARG A 21 -4.25 -3.41 11.18
CA ARG A 21 -3.75 -3.82 9.86
C ARG A 21 -4.86 -3.73 8.81
N LYS A 22 -6.04 -4.23 9.13
CA LYS A 22 -7.19 -4.17 8.22
C LYS A 22 -7.60 -2.73 7.93
N GLU A 23 -7.55 -1.88 8.94
CA GLU A 23 -7.89 -0.47 8.79
C GLU A 23 -6.92 0.24 7.85
N ILE A 24 -5.62 -0.02 8.01
CA ILE A 24 -4.59 0.57 7.16
C ILE A 24 -4.78 0.11 5.71
N ILE A 25 -4.99 -1.17 5.49
CA ILE A 25 -5.19 -1.71 4.14
C ILE A 25 -6.44 -1.11 3.50
N ARG A 26 -7.52 -0.94 4.27
CA ARG A 26 -8.73 -0.31 3.76
C ARG A 26 -8.47 1.11 3.30
N LYS A 27 -7.70 1.87 4.10
CA LYS A 27 -7.33 3.23 3.74
C LYS A 27 -6.44 3.28 2.50
N LEU A 28 -5.50 2.33 2.38
CA LEU A 28 -4.66 2.23 1.18
C LEU A 28 -5.51 1.97 -0.06
N TYR A 29 -6.45 1.04 0.03
CA TYR A 29 -7.35 0.74 -1.08
C TYR A 29 -8.09 1.99 -1.54
N ILE A 30 -8.67 2.71 -0.58
CA ILE A 30 -9.43 3.91 -0.89
C ILE A 30 -8.54 4.95 -1.58
N GLU A 31 -7.33 5.17 -1.05
CA GLU A 31 -6.41 6.14 -1.63
C GLU A 31 -5.95 5.73 -3.03
N MET A 32 -5.69 4.44 -3.26
CA MET A 32 -5.31 3.97 -4.58
C MET A 32 -6.46 4.10 -5.58
N ILE A 33 -7.69 3.83 -5.15
CA ILE A 33 -8.86 4.00 -6.01
C ILE A 33 -9.03 5.47 -6.37
N LYS A 34 -8.85 6.37 -5.42
CA LYS A 34 -8.91 7.81 -5.68
C LYS A 34 -7.85 8.26 -6.67
N LEU A 35 -6.63 7.74 -6.49
CA LEU A 35 -5.52 8.08 -7.37
C LEU A 35 -5.77 7.68 -8.82
N TYR A 36 -6.39 6.52 -9.02
CA TYR A 36 -6.68 6.01 -10.36
C TYR A 36 -8.14 6.20 -10.76
N GLN A 37 -8.81 7.15 -10.15
CA GLN A 37 -10.21 7.43 -10.47
C GLN A 37 -10.36 7.72 -11.97
N GLY A 38 -11.28 7.01 -12.61
CA GLY A 38 -11.47 7.11 -14.03
C GLY A 38 -10.65 6.14 -14.86
N ASP A 39 -9.76 5.37 -14.24
CA ASP A 39 -8.91 4.39 -14.92
C ASP A 39 -9.24 2.99 -14.42
N ALA A 40 -10.32 2.43 -14.94
CA ALA A 40 -10.82 1.13 -14.50
C ALA A 40 -9.81 0.00 -14.73
N LYS A 41 -9.02 0.07 -15.80
CA LYS A 41 -8.02 -0.96 -16.09
C LYS A 41 -6.95 -1.03 -15.01
N ARG A 42 -6.48 0.12 -14.55
CA ARG A 42 -5.47 0.17 -13.50
C ARG A 42 -6.03 -0.32 -12.18
N ILE A 43 -7.26 0.06 -11.87
CA ILE A 43 -7.91 -0.39 -10.64
C ILE A 43 -8.06 -1.92 -10.67
N HIS A 44 -8.52 -2.49 -11.77
CA HIS A 44 -8.63 -3.93 -11.92
C HIS A 44 -7.27 -4.61 -11.79
N HIS A 45 -6.23 -4.01 -12.38
CA HIS A 45 -4.90 -4.58 -12.33
C HIS A 45 -4.37 -4.67 -10.90
N PHE A 46 -4.38 -3.57 -10.15
CA PHE A 46 -3.80 -3.62 -8.82
C PHE A 46 -4.64 -4.46 -7.85
N THR A 47 -5.96 -4.51 -8.02
CA THR A 47 -6.79 -5.37 -7.18
C THR A 47 -6.53 -6.85 -7.47
N LYS A 48 -6.30 -7.20 -8.73
CA LYS A 48 -5.97 -8.58 -9.11
C LYS A 48 -4.61 -8.98 -8.57
N VAL A 49 -3.60 -8.14 -8.73
CA VAL A 49 -2.26 -8.41 -8.21
C VAL A 49 -2.30 -8.57 -6.70
N ASN A 50 -3.05 -7.71 -6.02
CA ASN A 50 -3.23 -7.79 -4.58
C ASN A 50 -3.86 -9.12 -4.17
N ALA A 51 -4.92 -9.55 -4.86
CA ALA A 51 -5.60 -10.80 -4.54
C ALA A 51 -4.66 -12.00 -4.70
N TYR A 52 -3.89 -12.04 -5.78
CA TYR A 52 -2.92 -13.12 -6.01
C TYR A 52 -1.81 -13.12 -4.97
N GLY A 53 -1.29 -11.94 -4.64
CA GLY A 53 -0.24 -11.83 -3.63
C GLY A 53 -0.70 -12.35 -2.27
N LYS A 54 -1.92 -12.03 -1.88
CA LYS A 54 -2.48 -12.51 -0.62
C LYS A 54 -2.70 -14.02 -0.64
N LEU A 55 -3.17 -14.56 -1.76
CA LEU A 55 -3.35 -16.00 -1.88
C LEU A 55 -2.02 -16.73 -1.71
N ILE A 56 -0.97 -16.26 -2.40
CA ILE A 56 0.35 -16.86 -2.28
C ILE A 56 0.86 -16.78 -0.85
N ALA A 57 0.68 -15.63 -0.20
CA ALA A 57 1.09 -15.44 1.18
C ALA A 57 0.38 -16.42 2.12
N GLU A 58 -0.90 -16.65 1.90
CA GLU A 58 -1.66 -17.60 2.69
C GLU A 58 -1.18 -19.03 2.49
N LEU A 59 -0.91 -19.41 1.25
CA LEU A 59 -0.41 -20.76 0.93
C LEU A 59 0.98 -20.99 1.52
N GLU A 60 1.81 -19.96 1.58
CA GLU A 60 3.15 -20.03 2.14
C GLU A 60 3.17 -19.88 3.66
N GLN A 61 2.02 -19.60 4.26
CA GLN A 61 1.88 -19.48 5.71
C GLN A 61 2.85 -18.47 6.33
N VAL A 62 2.97 -17.31 5.68
CA VAL A 62 3.85 -16.24 6.16
C VAL A 62 3.31 -15.64 7.46
N SER A 63 4.17 -14.92 8.19
CA SER A 63 3.77 -14.26 9.43
C SER A 63 2.75 -13.16 9.15
N PRO A 64 1.95 -12.75 10.16
CA PRO A 64 1.01 -11.65 9.98
C PRO A 64 1.67 -10.36 9.52
N GLU A 65 2.89 -10.07 9.99
CA GLU A 65 3.61 -8.88 9.55
C GLU A 65 4.00 -8.97 8.08
N THR A 66 4.52 -10.13 7.66
CA THR A 66 4.89 -10.35 6.25
C THR A 66 3.65 -10.28 5.36
N TYR A 67 2.54 -10.86 5.80
CA TYR A 67 1.28 -10.79 5.07
C TYR A 67 0.86 -9.34 4.85
N PHE A 68 0.93 -8.53 5.91
CA PHE A 68 0.59 -7.11 5.81
C PHE A 68 1.49 -6.39 4.80
N ILE A 69 2.79 -6.68 4.81
CA ILE A 69 3.73 -6.05 3.89
C ILE A 69 3.42 -6.43 2.45
N ILE A 70 3.12 -7.70 2.20
CA ILE A 70 2.73 -8.16 0.85
C ILE A 70 1.44 -7.49 0.41
N ASP A 71 0.46 -7.40 1.30
CA ASP A 71 -0.83 -6.77 1.02
C ASP A 71 -0.62 -5.31 0.61
N ALA A 72 0.14 -4.56 1.41
CA ALA A 72 0.42 -3.15 1.13
C ALA A 72 1.26 -2.96 -0.13
N ALA A 73 2.28 -3.81 -0.32
CA ALA A 73 3.17 -3.70 -1.48
C ALA A 73 2.45 -3.96 -2.79
N THR A 74 1.58 -4.98 -2.82
CA THR A 74 0.85 -5.30 -4.05
C THR A 74 -0.18 -4.24 -4.41
N LEU A 75 -0.75 -3.56 -3.41
CA LEU A 75 -1.66 -2.45 -3.67
C LEU A 75 -0.94 -1.24 -4.25
N THR A 76 0.29 -0.98 -3.80
CA THR A 76 1.00 0.24 -4.15
C THR A 76 2.08 0.07 -5.21
N HIS A 77 2.26 -1.14 -5.75
CA HIS A 77 3.40 -1.41 -6.63
C HIS A 77 3.44 -0.52 -7.89
N ASP A 78 2.30 -0.09 -8.40
CA ASP A 78 2.22 0.76 -9.60
C ASP A 78 1.87 2.22 -9.28
N ILE A 79 2.07 2.65 -8.04
CA ILE A 79 1.64 3.98 -7.60
C ILE A 79 2.24 5.11 -8.43
N GLY A 80 3.40 4.90 -9.02
CA GLY A 80 4.10 5.94 -9.79
C GLY A 80 3.65 6.10 -11.23
N ILE A 81 2.75 5.26 -11.73
CA ILE A 81 2.42 5.26 -13.16
C ILE A 81 1.87 6.61 -13.63
N HIS A 82 0.83 7.13 -13.00
CA HIS A 82 0.24 8.39 -13.43
C HIS A 82 1.22 9.56 -13.31
N THR A 83 2.01 9.58 -12.24
CA THR A 83 3.00 10.63 -12.05
C THR A 83 4.08 10.56 -13.12
N CYS A 84 4.53 9.36 -13.48
CA CYS A 84 5.49 9.19 -14.56
C CYS A 84 4.93 9.70 -15.88
N GLU A 85 3.67 9.36 -16.16
CA GLU A 85 3.04 9.77 -17.41
C GLU A 85 2.92 11.30 -17.49
N GLU A 86 2.58 11.94 -16.38
CA GLU A 86 2.48 13.39 -16.34
C GLU A 86 3.82 14.07 -16.52
N LYS A 87 4.87 13.56 -15.86
CA LYS A 87 6.20 14.18 -15.89
C LYS A 87 6.97 13.90 -17.19
N TYR A 88 6.83 12.70 -17.73
CA TYR A 88 7.70 12.25 -18.82
C TYR A 88 6.96 11.88 -20.10
N GLY A 89 5.64 11.98 -20.10
CA GLY A 89 4.82 11.61 -21.27
C GLY A 89 4.63 10.11 -21.44
N ASN A 90 5.37 9.32 -20.69
CA ASN A 90 5.21 7.86 -20.68
C ASN A 90 5.75 7.32 -19.37
N CYS A 91 5.54 6.03 -19.11
CA CYS A 91 6.10 5.40 -17.93
C CYS A 91 6.64 4.03 -18.27
N ASN A 92 7.95 3.87 -18.13
CA ASN A 92 8.61 2.58 -18.27
C ASN A 92 9.09 2.11 -16.91
N GLY A 93 9.61 0.90 -16.82
CA GLY A 93 10.04 0.31 -15.55
C GLY A 93 11.03 1.16 -14.79
N LYS A 94 11.98 1.77 -15.48
CA LYS A 94 13.01 2.58 -14.85
C LYS A 94 12.44 3.85 -14.22
N LEU A 95 11.54 4.54 -14.93
CA LEU A 95 10.90 5.75 -14.41
C LEU A 95 10.00 5.42 -13.24
N GLN A 96 9.31 4.29 -13.30
CA GLN A 96 8.48 3.81 -12.22
C GLN A 96 9.31 3.54 -10.97
N GLU A 97 10.49 2.93 -11.14
CA GLU A 97 11.40 2.67 -10.03
C GLU A 97 11.88 3.94 -9.35
N GLN A 98 11.99 5.04 -10.10
CA GLN A 98 12.39 6.32 -9.54
C GLN A 98 11.27 7.00 -8.78
N GLU A 99 10.07 6.99 -9.34
CA GLU A 99 8.94 7.75 -8.78
C GLU A 99 8.12 6.97 -7.77
N GLY A 100 7.97 5.67 -7.99
CA GLY A 100 7.10 4.84 -7.17
C GLY A 100 7.44 4.80 -5.69
N PRO A 101 8.69 4.51 -5.30
CA PRO A 101 9.02 4.39 -3.87
C PRO A 101 8.76 5.65 -3.07
N GLU A 102 9.04 6.83 -3.63
CA GLU A 102 8.80 8.08 -2.93
C GLU A 102 7.31 8.34 -2.72
N LEU A 103 6.51 8.07 -3.75
CA LEU A 103 5.07 8.22 -3.66
C LEU A 103 4.47 7.24 -2.66
N ALA A 104 4.96 6.01 -2.65
CA ALA A 104 4.51 5.01 -1.68
C ALA A 104 4.86 5.45 -0.26
N LYS A 105 6.05 6.00 -0.07
CA LYS A 105 6.48 6.51 1.23
C LYS A 105 5.56 7.63 1.72
N GLU A 106 5.23 8.57 0.85
CA GLU A 106 4.33 9.66 1.20
C GLU A 106 2.94 9.15 1.58
N LEU A 107 2.41 8.23 0.80
CA LEU A 107 1.08 7.69 1.05
C LEU A 107 1.05 6.90 2.37
N LEU A 108 2.03 6.04 2.59
CA LEU A 108 2.10 5.24 3.81
C LEU A 108 2.27 6.12 5.05
N GLY A 109 3.08 7.17 4.93
CA GLY A 109 3.25 8.13 6.02
C GLY A 109 1.96 8.87 6.34
N LYS A 110 1.21 9.26 5.32
CA LYS A 110 -0.07 9.92 5.46
C LYS A 110 -1.08 9.05 6.20
N ILE A 111 -1.04 7.75 5.98
CA ILE A 111 -1.96 6.81 6.60
C ILE A 111 -1.50 6.44 8.02
N GLY A 112 -0.22 6.64 8.34
CA GLY A 112 0.29 6.39 9.68
C GLY A 112 1.13 5.14 9.83
N VAL A 113 1.64 4.59 8.72
CA VAL A 113 2.55 3.44 8.77
C VAL A 113 3.94 3.93 9.16
N ASN A 114 4.59 3.26 10.12
CA ASN A 114 5.90 3.71 10.55
C ASN A 114 6.94 3.54 9.45
N GLU A 115 8.05 4.28 9.58
CA GLU A 115 9.04 4.35 8.54
C GLU A 115 9.72 3.02 8.22
N GLU A 116 9.98 2.22 9.23
CA GLU A 116 10.63 0.94 9.05
C GLU A 116 9.80 -0.01 8.19
N ILE A 117 8.50 -0.11 8.49
CA ILE A 117 7.58 -0.93 7.73
C ILE A 117 7.38 -0.34 6.34
N SER A 118 7.28 0.98 6.24
CA SER A 118 7.13 1.67 4.96
C SER A 118 8.27 1.32 4.00
N LYS A 119 9.51 1.27 4.51
CA LYS A 119 10.67 0.88 3.67
C LYS A 119 10.54 -0.53 3.12
N ARG A 120 10.00 -1.44 3.90
CA ARG A 120 9.83 -2.83 3.45
C ARG A 120 8.76 -2.95 2.37
N VAL A 121 7.76 -2.06 2.39
CA VAL A 121 6.68 -2.04 1.39
C VAL A 121 7.17 -1.43 0.09
N GLN A 122 7.98 -0.39 0.17
CA GLN A 122 8.52 0.29 -1.01
C GLN A 122 9.36 -0.65 -1.88
#